data_ac92b95b5a6978b9c008db3943f21b9b
#
_entry.id   ac92b95b5a6978b9c008db3943f21b9b
#
_cell.length_a   1.000
_cell.length_b   1.000
_cell.length_c   1.000
_cell.angle_alpha   90.00
_cell.angle_beta   90.00
_cell.angle_gamma   90.00
#
_symmetry.space_group_name_H-M   'P 1'
#
loop_
_entity.id
_entity.type
_entity.pdbx_description
1 polymer ?
#
loop_
_entity_poly.entity_id
_entity_poly.type
_entity_poly.pdbx_seq_one_letter_code
_entity_poly.pdbx_strand_id
1 'polypeptide(L)'
;MACFFNNLGIDETFGGFAHLTEGKSMTDKLVEKTTKSETEWREQLTPEQYHVTREAGTERAFTGKYWDNHEKGMYHCVCCGAPLFDSETKFESGTGWPSFYAPVDEQNVAENTDRSYGMTRVEARCAKCDAHLGHVFPDGPNPTGLRYCMNSASLDFKPKE
;
A
#
# COMPACT_ATOMS: atom_id res chain seq x y z
N MET A 1 -73.56 11.67 43.59
CA MET A 1 -72.96 12.92 43.10
C MET A 1 -71.61 12.66 42.55
N ALA A 2 -71.52 12.98 41.33
CA ALA A 2 -70.37 12.72 40.48
C ALA A 2 -69.12 13.51 40.88
N CYS A 3 -68.02 13.00 40.57
CA CYS A 3 -66.95 13.80 39.97
C CYS A 3 -65.99 12.92 39.27
N PHE A 4 -65.94 13.17 38.03
CA PHE A 4 -65.02 12.65 37.05
C PHE A 4 -63.65 13.23 37.24
N PHE A 5 -62.63 12.45 37.03
CA PHE A 5 -61.38 13.00 36.48
C PHE A 5 -60.86 12.08 35.38
N ASN A 6 -60.99 12.61 34.21
CA ASN A 6 -60.25 12.22 33.04
C ASN A 6 -58.76 12.35 33.31
N ASN A 7 -58.12 11.28 33.14
CA ASN A 7 -56.68 11.33 33.01
C ASN A 7 -56.34 11.23 31.53
N LEU A 8 -55.99 12.36 30.96
CA LEU A 8 -55.47 12.46 29.63
C LEU A 8 -54.04 11.94 29.66
N GLY A 9 -53.86 10.79 29.13
CA GLY A 9 -52.57 10.30 28.76
C GLY A 9 -51.98 11.16 27.67
N ILE A 10 -50.95 11.86 27.98
CA ILE A 10 -50.10 12.46 26.99
C ILE A 10 -49.13 11.39 26.50
N ASP A 11 -49.45 10.95 25.36
CA ASP A 11 -48.56 10.12 24.60
C ASP A 11 -47.50 11.03 23.98
N GLU A 12 -46.37 11.13 24.63
CA GLU A 12 -45.21 11.76 24.03
C GLU A 12 -44.45 10.73 23.20
N THR A 13 -44.92 10.58 22.01
CA THR A 13 -44.12 9.92 21.00
C THR A 13 -42.98 10.83 20.59
N PHE A 14 -41.86 10.67 21.27
CA PHE A 14 -40.62 11.21 20.78
C PHE A 14 -40.14 10.36 19.60
N GLY A 15 -40.65 10.69 18.44
CA GLY A 15 -40.12 10.22 17.19
C GLY A 15 -39.09 11.20 16.63
N GLY A 16 -38.09 11.51 17.39
CA GLY A 16 -37.02 12.34 16.92
C GLY A 16 -35.74 11.56 16.69
N PHE A 17 -35.78 10.70 15.72
CA PHE A 17 -34.51 10.18 15.23
C PHE A 17 -33.96 11.16 14.21
N ALA A 18 -33.04 11.97 14.68
CA ALA A 18 -32.08 12.54 13.78
C ALA A 18 -31.26 11.37 13.22
N HIS A 19 -31.70 10.87 12.12
CA HIS A 19 -30.95 9.90 11.40
C HIS A 19 -29.74 10.62 10.78
N LEU A 20 -28.66 10.61 11.53
CA LEU A 20 -27.38 10.98 10.99
C LEU A 20 -26.96 9.88 10.04
N THR A 21 -27.33 10.01 8.81
CA THR A 21 -26.65 9.31 7.75
C THR A 21 -25.28 9.92 7.63
N GLU A 22 -24.37 9.43 8.40
CA GLU A 22 -22.98 9.68 8.12
C GLU A 22 -22.70 9.08 6.77
N GLY A 23 -22.55 9.93 5.79
CA GLY A 23 -21.97 9.57 4.53
C GLY A 23 -20.56 9.06 4.81
N LYS A 24 -20.46 7.79 5.05
CA LYS A 24 -19.17 7.15 5.16
C LYS A 24 -18.47 7.34 3.83
N SER A 25 -17.53 8.24 3.82
CA SER A 25 -16.65 8.41 2.67
C SER A 25 -16.06 7.05 2.35
N MET A 26 -16.32 6.54 1.15
CA MET A 26 -15.81 5.24 0.68
C MET A 26 -14.28 5.25 0.49
N THR A 27 -13.61 6.34 0.83
CA THR A 27 -12.19 6.54 0.60
C THR A 27 -11.30 6.08 1.75
N ASP A 28 -11.87 5.70 2.89
CA ASP A 28 -11.10 5.24 4.04
C ASP A 28 -11.22 3.74 4.23
N LYS A 29 -10.83 2.99 3.20
CA LYS A 29 -10.57 1.57 3.38
C LYS A 29 -9.26 1.45 4.14
N LEU A 30 -9.36 1.42 5.45
CA LEU A 30 -8.22 1.13 6.32
C LEU A 30 -7.58 -0.18 5.85
N VAL A 31 -6.40 -0.07 5.29
CA VAL A 31 -5.60 -1.25 4.96
C VAL A 31 -5.22 -1.90 6.28
N GLU A 32 -5.72 -3.09 6.51
CA GLU A 32 -5.40 -3.85 7.71
C GLU A 32 -3.89 -4.10 7.75
N LYS A 33 -3.24 -3.60 8.82
CA LYS A 33 -1.79 -3.73 8.96
C LYS A 33 -1.39 -5.14 9.35
N THR A 34 -0.39 -5.67 8.66
CA THR A 34 0.28 -6.92 9.03
C THR A 34 1.54 -6.59 9.82
N THR A 35 1.56 -7.01 11.07
CA THR A 35 2.73 -6.82 11.95
C THR A 35 3.28 -8.16 12.39
N LYS A 36 4.59 -8.28 12.33
CA LYS A 36 5.33 -9.44 12.84
C LYS A 36 6.56 -8.97 13.60
N SER A 37 7.05 -9.80 14.49
CA SER A 37 8.32 -9.56 15.17
C SER A 37 9.49 -9.61 14.19
N GLU A 38 10.59 -9.02 14.58
CA GLU A 38 11.84 -9.07 13.81
C GLU A 38 12.30 -10.51 13.53
N THR A 39 12.17 -11.38 14.52
CA THR A 39 12.50 -12.79 14.41
C THR A 39 11.66 -13.50 13.36
N GLU A 40 10.33 -13.28 13.37
CA GLU A 40 9.41 -13.86 12.38
C GLU A 40 9.73 -13.41 10.96
N TRP A 41 10.08 -12.12 10.79
CA TRP A 41 10.51 -11.64 9.47
C TRP A 41 11.83 -12.29 9.02
N ARG A 42 12.81 -12.46 9.92
CA ARG A 42 14.08 -13.11 9.60
C ARG A 42 13.92 -14.58 9.23
N GLU A 43 12.97 -15.27 9.82
CA GLU A 43 12.67 -16.66 9.49
C GLU A 43 11.97 -16.80 8.13
N GLN A 44 11.13 -15.84 7.77
CA GLN A 44 10.37 -15.86 6.53
C GLN A 44 11.18 -15.40 5.31
N LEU A 45 12.07 -14.44 5.48
CA LEU A 45 12.78 -13.75 4.42
C LEU A 45 14.23 -14.23 4.30
N THR A 46 14.77 -14.17 3.08
CA THR A 46 16.22 -14.31 2.91
C THR A 46 16.94 -13.10 3.54
N PRO A 47 18.25 -13.21 3.87
CA PRO A 47 19.00 -12.09 4.40
C PRO A 47 18.92 -10.82 3.54
N GLU A 48 18.98 -10.96 2.21
CA GLU A 48 18.84 -9.83 1.29
C GLU A 48 17.44 -9.22 1.32
N GLN A 49 16.40 -10.05 1.29
CA GLN A 49 15.01 -9.61 1.39
C GLN A 49 14.76 -8.86 2.71
N TYR A 50 15.28 -9.39 3.81
CA TYR A 50 15.16 -8.75 5.11
C TYR A 50 15.87 -7.40 5.13
N HIS A 51 17.11 -7.34 4.64
CA HIS A 51 17.88 -6.11 4.58
C HIS A 51 17.16 -5.03 3.77
N VAL A 52 16.64 -5.37 2.62
CA VAL A 52 15.92 -4.42 1.76
C VAL A 52 14.61 -3.98 2.38
N THR A 53 13.78 -4.91 2.86
CA THR A 53 12.41 -4.61 3.27
C THR A 53 12.27 -4.10 4.70
N ARG A 54 13.10 -4.58 5.62
CA ARG A 54 13.01 -4.26 7.04
C ARG A 54 14.08 -3.27 7.52
N GLU A 55 15.20 -3.20 6.82
CA GLU A 55 16.31 -2.30 7.16
C GLU A 55 16.47 -1.16 6.13
N ALA A 56 15.49 -0.99 5.23
CA ALA A 56 15.50 0.02 4.18
C ALA A 56 16.76 -0.01 3.30
N GLY A 57 17.25 -1.21 3.02
CA GLY A 57 18.39 -1.41 2.13
C GLY A 57 18.03 -1.23 0.66
N THR A 58 19.06 -1.16 -0.17
CA THR A 58 18.92 -1.08 -1.62
C THR A 58 19.75 -2.18 -2.25
N GLU A 59 19.13 -2.99 -3.13
CA GLU A 59 19.87 -3.96 -3.91
C GLU A 59 20.77 -3.27 -4.94
N ARG A 60 21.80 -3.98 -5.39
CA ARG A 60 22.66 -3.47 -6.45
C ARG A 60 21.93 -3.47 -7.79
N ALA A 61 22.07 -2.40 -8.56
CA ALA A 61 21.50 -2.28 -9.90
C ALA A 61 21.93 -3.44 -10.81
N PHE A 62 21.02 -3.91 -11.66
CA PHE A 62 21.22 -5.00 -12.63
C PHE A 62 21.48 -6.38 -12.02
N THR A 63 21.25 -6.56 -10.72
CA THR A 63 21.46 -7.86 -10.03
C THR A 63 20.17 -8.52 -9.57
N GLY A 64 19.06 -7.78 -9.47
CA GLY A 64 17.79 -8.32 -9.03
C GLY A 64 17.11 -9.19 -10.07
N LYS A 65 16.10 -9.95 -9.65
CA LYS A 65 15.41 -10.91 -10.53
C LYS A 65 14.54 -10.25 -11.59
N TYR A 66 14.06 -9.03 -11.34
CA TYR A 66 12.93 -8.48 -12.09
C TYR A 66 13.23 -7.21 -12.87
N TRP A 67 14.44 -6.66 -12.81
CA TRP A 67 14.75 -5.45 -13.58
C TRP A 67 14.53 -5.69 -15.08
N ASP A 68 14.83 -6.87 -15.57
CA ASP A 68 14.72 -7.30 -16.98
C ASP A 68 13.60 -8.36 -17.18
N ASN A 69 12.62 -8.38 -16.32
CA ASN A 69 11.49 -9.30 -16.45
C ASN A 69 10.39 -8.67 -17.31
N HIS A 70 10.07 -9.33 -18.43
CA HIS A 70 9.03 -8.90 -19.39
C HIS A 70 7.79 -9.79 -19.36
N GLU A 71 7.71 -10.75 -18.46
CA GLU A 71 6.55 -11.62 -18.35
C GLU A 71 5.33 -10.85 -17.84
N LYS A 72 4.16 -11.25 -18.32
CA LYS A 72 2.89 -10.70 -17.85
C LYS A 72 2.51 -11.31 -16.51
N GLY A 73 2.23 -10.48 -15.55
CA GLY A 73 1.86 -10.92 -14.22
C GLY A 73 1.74 -9.80 -13.22
N MET A 74 1.65 -10.20 -11.96
CA MET A 74 1.48 -9.29 -10.83
C MET A 74 2.68 -9.39 -9.89
N TYR A 75 3.18 -8.23 -9.49
CA TYR A 75 4.24 -8.12 -8.48
C TYR A 75 3.60 -7.87 -7.11
N HIS A 76 3.83 -8.79 -6.19
CA HIS A 76 3.33 -8.75 -4.82
C HIS A 76 4.43 -8.34 -3.85
N CYS A 77 4.04 -7.86 -2.68
CA CYS A 77 4.98 -7.65 -1.58
C CYS A 77 5.54 -9.01 -1.11
N VAL A 78 6.86 -9.13 -1.07
CA VAL A 78 7.50 -10.37 -0.62
C VAL A 78 7.21 -10.69 0.85
N CYS A 79 6.91 -9.68 1.65
CA CYS A 79 6.64 -9.83 3.07
C CYS A 79 5.20 -10.27 3.38
N CYS A 80 4.20 -9.61 2.81
CA CYS A 80 2.79 -9.85 3.16
C CYS A 80 1.92 -10.37 2.02
N GLY A 81 2.45 -10.42 0.80
CA GLY A 81 1.70 -10.91 -0.37
C GLY A 81 0.70 -9.92 -0.97
N ALA A 82 0.65 -8.68 -0.49
CA ALA A 82 -0.25 -7.67 -1.07
C ALA A 82 0.11 -7.38 -2.53
N PRO A 83 -0.86 -7.26 -3.45
CA PRO A 83 -0.58 -6.89 -4.83
C PRO A 83 -0.11 -5.43 -4.89
N LEU A 84 0.99 -5.17 -5.57
CA LEU A 84 1.60 -3.85 -5.62
C LEU A 84 1.64 -3.26 -7.02
N PHE A 85 2.16 -4.00 -8.00
CA PHE A 85 2.34 -3.52 -9.36
C PHE A 85 1.94 -4.57 -10.40
N ASP A 86 1.29 -4.11 -11.45
CA ASP A 86 1.00 -4.96 -12.61
C ASP A 86 2.11 -4.79 -13.66
N SER A 87 2.45 -5.87 -14.36
CA SER A 87 3.41 -5.85 -15.46
C SER A 87 3.05 -4.87 -16.58
N GLU A 88 1.77 -4.53 -16.73
CA GLU A 88 1.33 -3.55 -17.73
C GLU A 88 1.85 -2.14 -17.47
N THR A 89 2.16 -1.82 -16.21
CA THR A 89 2.72 -0.52 -15.84
C THR A 89 4.24 -0.51 -15.77
N LYS A 90 4.86 -1.67 -15.96
CA LYS A 90 6.32 -1.80 -15.97
C LYS A 90 6.91 -1.25 -17.26
N PHE A 91 7.99 -0.50 -17.15
CA PHE A 91 8.70 0.07 -18.30
C PHE A 91 10.21 0.00 -18.14
N GLU A 92 10.93 0.12 -19.24
CA GLU A 92 12.38 0.14 -19.27
C GLU A 92 12.90 1.54 -18.88
N SER A 93 13.41 1.66 -17.67
CA SER A 93 13.99 2.93 -17.19
C SER A 93 15.49 3.05 -17.41
N GLY A 94 16.16 1.94 -17.72
CA GLY A 94 17.61 1.90 -17.88
C GLY A 94 18.39 2.00 -16.56
N THR A 95 17.70 1.98 -15.42
CA THR A 95 18.34 2.18 -14.11
C THR A 95 18.90 0.91 -13.49
N GLY A 96 18.45 -0.26 -13.96
CA GLY A 96 18.85 -1.56 -13.40
C GLY A 96 17.98 -2.04 -12.23
N TRP A 97 16.88 -1.34 -11.96
CA TRP A 97 15.84 -1.76 -11.03
C TRP A 97 14.49 -1.84 -11.75
N PRO A 98 13.60 -2.75 -11.35
CA PRO A 98 12.27 -2.78 -11.94
C PRO A 98 11.55 -1.44 -11.69
N SER A 99 10.99 -0.89 -12.75
CA SER A 99 10.37 0.44 -12.74
C SER A 99 8.94 0.36 -13.27
N PHE A 100 8.04 1.07 -12.59
CA PHE A 100 6.61 1.11 -12.90
C PHE A 100 6.15 2.56 -12.90
N TYR A 101 5.13 2.87 -13.70
CA TYR A 101 4.59 4.24 -13.69
C TYR A 101 3.39 4.42 -12.76
N ALA A 102 2.79 3.33 -12.27
CA ALA A 102 1.68 3.37 -11.32
C ALA A 102 1.60 2.07 -10.52
N PRO A 103 1.15 2.12 -9.24
CA PRO A 103 0.78 0.92 -8.50
C PRO A 103 -0.55 0.36 -9.02
N VAL A 104 -0.84 -0.90 -8.72
CA VAL A 104 -2.13 -1.53 -9.04
C VAL A 104 -3.28 -0.86 -8.28
N ASP A 105 -3.01 -0.39 -7.09
CA ASP A 105 -3.91 0.40 -6.25
C ASP A 105 -3.06 1.35 -5.42
N GLU A 106 -3.35 2.64 -5.49
CA GLU A 106 -2.61 3.68 -4.74
C GLU A 106 -2.67 3.47 -3.23
N GLN A 107 -3.71 2.80 -2.73
CA GLN A 107 -3.84 2.48 -1.31
C GLN A 107 -2.88 1.37 -0.84
N ASN A 108 -2.33 0.59 -1.75
CA ASN A 108 -1.43 -0.50 -1.42
C ASN A 108 0.03 -0.04 -1.28
N VAL A 109 0.36 1.13 -1.77
CA VAL A 109 1.70 1.72 -1.69
C VAL A 109 1.64 3.04 -0.94
N ALA A 110 2.33 3.10 0.19
CA ALA A 110 2.44 4.32 1.00
C ALA A 110 3.72 5.08 0.61
N GLU A 111 3.65 6.39 0.64
CA GLU A 111 4.78 7.27 0.35
C GLU A 111 5.23 8.00 1.62
N ASN A 112 6.53 8.00 1.86
CA ASN A 112 7.15 8.71 2.98
C ASN A 112 8.33 9.55 2.50
N THR A 113 8.60 10.64 3.19
CA THR A 113 9.78 11.44 2.90
C THR A 113 11.02 10.76 3.46
N ASP A 114 11.98 10.47 2.60
CA ASP A 114 13.29 9.93 2.96
C ASP A 114 14.34 11.03 2.84
N ARG A 115 15.01 11.34 3.94
CA ARG A 115 16.06 12.36 4.02
C ARG A 115 17.45 11.77 4.27
N SER A 116 17.62 10.48 4.07
CA SER A 116 18.91 9.81 4.23
C SER A 116 19.94 10.25 3.19
N TYR A 117 21.19 10.07 3.50
CA TYR A 117 22.33 10.37 2.62
C TYR A 117 22.39 11.84 2.10
N GLY A 118 21.84 12.79 2.85
CA GLY A 118 21.80 14.19 2.45
C GLY A 118 20.89 14.52 1.28
N MET A 119 20.04 13.57 0.87
CA MET A 119 19.07 13.71 -0.20
C MET A 119 17.65 13.75 0.36
N THR A 120 16.74 14.42 -0.35
CA THR A 120 15.31 14.35 -0.08
C THR A 120 14.65 13.55 -1.20
N ARG A 121 14.12 12.39 -0.87
CA ARG A 121 13.46 11.48 -1.83
C ARG A 121 12.10 11.04 -1.28
N VAL A 122 11.25 10.54 -2.16
CA VAL A 122 10.00 9.91 -1.78
C VAL A 122 10.22 8.40 -1.71
N GLU A 123 10.11 7.85 -0.51
CA GLU A 123 10.21 6.41 -0.28
C GLU A 123 8.85 5.75 -0.52
N ALA A 124 8.84 4.63 -1.24
CA ALA A 124 7.67 3.78 -1.40
C ALA A 124 7.73 2.62 -0.40
N ARG A 125 6.66 2.43 0.34
CA ARG A 125 6.46 1.33 1.29
C ARG A 125 5.19 0.55 0.99
N CYS A 126 5.20 -0.73 1.34
CA CYS A 126 3.95 -1.49 1.36
C CYS A 126 3.02 -0.93 2.44
N ALA A 127 1.82 -0.51 2.04
CA ALA A 127 0.86 0.08 2.98
C ALA A 127 0.40 -0.94 4.04
N LYS A 128 0.46 -2.24 3.73
CA LYS A 128 -0.02 -3.31 4.61
C LYS A 128 0.99 -3.74 5.68
N CYS A 129 2.28 -3.83 5.34
CA CYS A 129 3.29 -4.35 6.27
C CYS A 129 4.48 -3.40 6.50
N ASP A 130 4.44 -2.21 5.94
CA ASP A 130 5.49 -1.19 6.01
C ASP A 130 6.85 -1.60 5.43
N ALA A 131 6.88 -2.64 4.60
CA ALA A 131 8.11 -3.05 3.90
C ALA A 131 8.63 -1.92 3.01
N HIS A 132 9.92 -1.63 3.11
CA HIS A 132 10.58 -0.73 2.18
C HIS A 132 10.61 -1.36 0.79
N LEU A 133 10.06 -0.68 -0.20
CA LEU A 133 9.98 -1.18 -1.58
C LEU A 133 11.01 -0.52 -2.49
N GLY A 134 11.19 0.77 -2.36
CA GLY A 134 12.05 1.59 -3.18
C GLY A 134 11.71 3.06 -3.06
N HIS A 135 11.83 3.79 -4.15
CA HIS A 135 11.60 5.23 -4.20
C HIS A 135 10.76 5.62 -5.42
N VAL A 136 10.10 6.77 -5.31
CA VAL A 136 9.29 7.35 -6.38
C VAL A 136 9.95 8.63 -6.89
N PHE A 137 10.09 8.75 -8.21
CA PHE A 137 10.71 9.90 -8.86
C PHE A 137 9.74 10.53 -9.88
N PRO A 138 9.84 11.85 -10.14
CA PRO A 138 8.93 12.54 -11.06
C PRO A 138 9.35 12.47 -12.53
N ASP A 139 10.24 11.57 -12.89
CA ASP A 139 10.83 11.42 -14.22
C ASP A 139 10.32 10.18 -14.97
N GLY A 140 9.08 9.81 -14.75
CA GLY A 140 8.44 8.66 -15.37
C GLY A 140 7.66 9.00 -16.64
N PRO A 141 7.14 7.98 -17.34
CA PRO A 141 6.36 8.16 -18.56
C PRO A 141 4.91 8.54 -18.27
N ASN A 142 4.21 8.98 -19.31
CA ASN A 142 2.76 9.11 -19.27
C ASN A 142 2.09 7.75 -18.94
N PRO A 143 0.93 7.71 -18.27
CA PRO A 143 0.07 8.86 -17.94
C PRO A 143 0.42 9.58 -16.64
N THR A 144 1.21 8.98 -15.73
CA THR A 144 1.43 9.54 -14.40
C THR A 144 2.60 10.52 -14.30
N GLY A 145 3.61 10.36 -15.17
CA GLY A 145 4.86 11.08 -15.04
C GLY A 145 5.72 10.60 -13.87
N LEU A 146 5.35 9.51 -13.22
CA LEU A 146 6.04 8.97 -12.05
C LEU A 146 6.85 7.72 -12.42
N ARG A 147 7.97 7.55 -11.75
CA ARG A 147 8.79 6.35 -11.81
C ARG A 147 8.90 5.74 -10.41
N TYR A 148 8.21 4.64 -10.23
CA TYR A 148 8.33 3.81 -9.03
C TYR A 148 9.50 2.85 -9.25
N CYS A 149 10.65 3.20 -8.68
CA CYS A 149 11.89 2.42 -8.78
C CYS A 149 11.97 1.47 -7.60
N MET A 150 11.68 0.20 -7.83
CA MET A 150 11.52 -0.79 -6.77
C MET A 150 12.70 -1.74 -6.71
N ASN A 151 12.95 -2.31 -5.54
CA ASN A 151 13.92 -3.40 -5.39
C ASN A 151 13.27 -4.73 -5.74
N SER A 152 13.91 -5.55 -6.56
CA SER A 152 13.43 -6.90 -6.85
C SER A 152 13.29 -7.75 -5.59
N ALA A 153 14.21 -7.56 -4.63
CA ALA A 153 14.18 -8.29 -3.35
C ALA A 153 12.95 -7.99 -2.50
N SER A 154 12.25 -6.88 -2.74
CA SER A 154 11.00 -6.54 -2.06
C SER A 154 9.74 -7.09 -2.74
N LEU A 155 9.90 -7.69 -3.92
CA LEU A 155 8.80 -8.15 -4.77
C LEU A 155 8.78 -9.66 -4.93
N ASP A 156 7.59 -10.20 -5.12
CA ASP A 156 7.33 -11.58 -5.50
C ASP A 156 6.42 -11.58 -6.74
N PHE A 157 6.96 -12.05 -7.85
CA PHE A 157 6.26 -12.05 -9.13
C PHE A 157 5.42 -13.31 -9.32
N LYS A 158 4.17 -13.13 -9.71
CA LYS A 158 3.27 -14.22 -10.07
C LYS A 158 2.78 -14.01 -11.50
N PRO A 159 3.11 -14.90 -12.43
CA PRO A 159 2.67 -14.77 -13.81
C PRO A 159 1.15 -14.89 -13.92
N LYS A 160 0.57 -14.19 -14.88
CA LYS A 160 -0.82 -14.37 -15.28
C LYS A 160 -0.94 -15.62 -16.15
N GLU A 161 -1.97 -16.40 -15.88
CA GLU A 161 -2.34 -17.52 -16.74
C GLU A 161 -3.04 -17.03 -18.03
#